data_13bed88a8a69bf337e84c944a33a0604
#
_entry.id   13bed88a8a69bf337e84c944a33a0604
#
_cell.length_a   1.000
_cell.length_b   1.000
_cell.length_c   1.000
_cell.angle_alpha   90.00
_cell.angle_beta   90.00
_cell.angle_gamma   90.00
#
_symmetry.space_group_name_H-M   'P 1'
#
loop_
_entity.id
_entity.type
_entity.pdbx_description
1 polymer ?
#
loop_
_entity_poly.entity_id
_entity_poly.type
_entity_poly.pdbx_seq_one_letter_code
_entity_poly.pdbx_strand_id
1 'polypeptide(L)'
;EGGAPMKVLIVGGGGREHAIAYCVAKSSKVEKMYCAPGNAGIAELAECVPIGAMEFDKLVTFAKEKEIDLAIVGMDDPLVGGLIDEFEKAGIRAFGPRKNAAILEGSKAFSKDLMKKYDIPTAAYENFDNADEALAYLETAKFPIVLKADGLALGKGVLICNTLEEAKAGVKEIMLDKKFGASGNTMVVEEFMTGREVSVLSFVDGKTIKTMTSAQDHKRAKDGDQGLNTGGMGTFSPSPFYTKEVDEFCRKYVYQKTVDAMAAEGREFKGIIFFGLMLTEDGPKVLEYNARFGDPEAQVVLPRMKNDLIDVIEACIDGTLDQVDLQFEDNAAVCVVLASDGYPVAYEKGLPITGLDEFKKHEGYYCFHAGTKFDGDQIVTNGGRVLGVTAKGATLKEARANAYKATEWVKFDNKYMRHDIGKAIDEA
;
A
#
# COMPACT_ATOMS: atom_id res chain seq x y z
N GLU A 1 24.16 17.14 -14.62
CA GLU A 1 24.55 16.41 -15.83
C GLU A 1 23.63 15.20 -15.97
N GLY A 2 22.70 15.26 -16.92
CA GLY A 2 21.72 14.23 -17.11
C GLY A 2 22.33 13.00 -17.78
N GLY A 3 22.03 11.81 -17.25
CA GLY A 3 22.26 10.57 -17.96
C GLY A 3 21.38 10.51 -19.23
N ALA A 4 21.55 9.47 -20.03
CA ALA A 4 20.70 9.25 -21.20
C ALA A 4 19.21 9.21 -20.77
N PRO A 5 18.30 9.76 -21.59
CA PRO A 5 16.86 9.69 -21.31
C PRO A 5 16.42 8.24 -21.11
N MET A 6 15.58 8.01 -20.10
CA MET A 6 15.14 6.65 -19.79
C MET A 6 13.69 6.41 -20.14
N LYS A 7 13.41 5.14 -20.46
CA LYS A 7 12.06 4.60 -20.65
C LYS A 7 11.69 3.82 -19.42
N VAL A 8 10.53 4.14 -18.84
CA VAL A 8 10.06 3.56 -17.59
C VAL A 8 8.77 2.78 -17.83
N LEU A 9 8.68 1.60 -17.24
CA LEU A 9 7.46 0.79 -17.19
C LEU A 9 6.97 0.68 -15.75
N ILE A 10 5.73 1.11 -15.50
CA ILE A 10 5.07 0.90 -14.21
C ILE A 10 4.12 -0.28 -14.36
N VAL A 11 4.18 -1.25 -13.44
CA VAL A 11 3.30 -2.42 -13.41
C VAL A 11 2.22 -2.21 -12.36
N GLY A 12 0.98 -2.24 -12.78
CA GLY A 12 -0.21 -2.04 -11.96
C GLY A 12 -1.18 -1.07 -12.61
N GLY A 13 -2.30 -0.81 -11.98
CA GLY A 13 -3.33 0.05 -12.55
C GLY A 13 -4.25 0.70 -11.53
N GLY A 14 -3.82 0.80 -10.27
CA GLY A 14 -4.60 1.40 -9.20
C GLY A 14 -4.19 2.83 -8.86
N GLY A 15 -4.76 3.34 -7.79
CA GLY A 15 -4.51 4.71 -7.36
C GLY A 15 -3.06 4.98 -6.97
N ARG A 16 -2.39 4.02 -6.32
CA ARG A 16 -0.97 4.18 -5.99
C ARG A 16 -0.10 4.22 -7.24
N GLU A 17 -0.41 3.43 -8.27
CA GLU A 17 0.32 3.48 -9.54
C GLU A 17 0.11 4.82 -10.25
N HIS A 18 -1.08 5.41 -10.14
CA HIS A 18 -1.32 6.75 -10.66
C HIS A 18 -0.47 7.80 -9.90
N ALA A 19 -0.39 7.70 -8.57
CA ALA A 19 0.46 8.59 -7.78
C ALA A 19 1.96 8.42 -8.13
N ILE A 20 2.39 7.18 -8.35
CA ILE A 20 3.76 6.89 -8.80
C ILE A 20 3.99 7.51 -10.18
N ALA A 21 3.06 7.32 -11.13
CA ALA A 21 3.15 7.89 -12.48
C ALA A 21 3.22 9.41 -12.45
N TYR A 22 2.44 10.05 -11.58
CA TYR A 22 2.48 11.48 -11.38
C TYR A 22 3.88 11.96 -10.99
N CYS A 23 4.53 11.28 -10.04
CA CYS A 23 5.89 11.61 -9.61
C CYS A 23 6.92 11.34 -10.71
N VAL A 24 6.80 10.22 -11.42
CA VAL A 24 7.71 9.85 -12.52
C VAL A 24 7.61 10.86 -13.65
N ALA A 25 6.41 11.34 -13.96
CA ALA A 25 6.17 12.33 -15.02
C ALA A 25 6.88 13.68 -14.75
N LYS A 26 7.19 14.00 -13.49
CA LYS A 26 7.90 15.22 -13.12
C LYS A 26 9.42 15.10 -13.30
N SER A 27 9.94 13.90 -13.50
CA SER A 27 11.37 13.68 -13.65
C SER A 27 11.85 14.10 -15.04
N SER A 28 12.88 14.95 -15.09
CA SER A 28 13.50 15.33 -16.35
C SER A 28 14.31 14.21 -16.99
N LYS A 29 14.55 13.12 -16.25
CA LYS A 29 15.30 11.94 -16.74
C LYS A 29 14.45 11.00 -17.57
N VAL A 30 13.11 11.10 -17.51
CA VAL A 30 12.21 10.18 -18.17
C VAL A 30 11.79 10.71 -19.54
N GLU A 31 12.13 9.93 -20.58
CA GLU A 31 11.74 10.21 -21.96
C GLU A 31 10.34 9.71 -22.27
N LYS A 32 10.04 8.48 -21.83
CA LYS A 32 8.78 7.79 -22.12
C LYS A 32 8.37 6.94 -20.94
N MET A 33 7.08 6.98 -20.63
CA MET A 33 6.49 6.16 -19.57
C MET A 33 5.41 5.26 -20.14
N TYR A 34 5.46 3.99 -19.76
CA TYR A 34 4.42 2.98 -20.03
C TYR A 34 3.85 2.52 -18.69
N CYS A 35 2.60 2.10 -18.71
CA CYS A 35 1.96 1.47 -17.56
C CYS A 35 1.16 0.23 -18.00
N ALA A 36 1.32 -0.87 -17.31
CA ALA A 36 0.64 -2.11 -17.64
C ALA A 36 -0.09 -2.67 -16.40
N PRO A 37 -1.44 -2.76 -16.42
CA PRO A 37 -2.35 -2.33 -17.46
C PRO A 37 -2.70 -0.83 -17.43
N GLY A 38 -2.44 -0.12 -16.32
CA GLY A 38 -2.82 1.27 -16.15
C GLY A 38 -4.32 1.46 -15.94
N ASN A 39 -4.76 2.70 -16.10
CA ASN A 39 -6.18 3.08 -16.03
C ASN A 39 -6.39 4.39 -16.82
N ALA A 40 -7.62 4.88 -16.85
CA ALA A 40 -7.96 6.05 -17.66
C ALA A 40 -7.23 7.34 -17.21
N GLY A 41 -6.89 7.48 -15.93
CA GLY A 41 -6.15 8.64 -15.44
C GLY A 41 -4.67 8.55 -15.76
N ILE A 42 -4.09 7.38 -15.59
CA ILE A 42 -2.69 7.12 -15.92
C ILE A 42 -2.43 7.35 -17.40
N ALA A 43 -3.42 7.09 -18.25
CA ALA A 43 -3.33 7.27 -19.70
C ALA A 43 -3.00 8.71 -20.12
N GLU A 44 -3.24 9.69 -19.27
CA GLU A 44 -2.84 11.09 -19.53
C GLU A 44 -1.33 11.30 -19.38
N LEU A 45 -0.66 10.45 -18.62
CA LEU A 45 0.76 10.57 -18.28
C LEU A 45 1.62 9.53 -18.99
N ALA A 46 1.06 8.38 -19.29
CA ALA A 46 1.77 7.20 -19.78
C ALA A 46 0.98 6.52 -20.90
N GLU A 47 1.70 5.76 -21.73
CA GLU A 47 1.03 4.84 -22.65
C GLU A 47 0.63 3.58 -21.88
N CYS A 48 -0.66 3.36 -21.73
CA CYS A 48 -1.19 2.18 -21.08
C CYS A 48 -1.15 0.99 -22.05
N VAL A 49 -0.69 -0.15 -21.54
CA VAL A 49 -0.49 -1.37 -22.33
C VAL A 49 -1.37 -2.47 -21.77
N PRO A 50 -2.15 -3.19 -22.59
CA PRO A 50 -3.13 -4.16 -22.10
C PRO A 50 -2.46 -5.48 -21.69
N ILE A 51 -1.55 -5.41 -20.74
CA ILE A 51 -0.87 -6.57 -20.15
C ILE A 51 -1.18 -6.56 -18.66
N GLY A 52 -1.69 -7.67 -18.14
CA GLY A 52 -1.98 -7.81 -16.71
C GLY A 52 -0.71 -7.93 -15.88
N ALA A 53 -0.80 -7.51 -14.62
CA ALA A 53 0.35 -7.50 -13.72
C ALA A 53 0.94 -8.88 -13.43
N MET A 54 0.17 -9.96 -13.63
CA MET A 54 0.62 -11.33 -13.42
C MET A 54 1.05 -12.03 -14.70
N GLU A 55 1.00 -11.36 -15.84
CA GLU A 55 1.45 -11.91 -17.12
C GLU A 55 2.95 -11.65 -17.31
N PHE A 56 3.76 -12.32 -16.52
CA PHE A 56 5.20 -12.06 -16.39
C PHE A 56 5.95 -12.17 -17.73
N ASP A 57 5.69 -13.23 -18.49
CA ASP A 57 6.37 -13.43 -19.79
C ASP A 57 6.08 -12.29 -20.75
N LYS A 58 4.82 -11.84 -20.80
CA LYS A 58 4.42 -10.72 -21.66
C LYS A 58 5.02 -9.41 -21.19
N LEU A 59 5.10 -9.17 -19.87
CA LEU A 59 5.71 -7.97 -19.31
C LEU A 59 7.21 -7.91 -19.63
N VAL A 60 7.91 -9.02 -19.47
CA VAL A 60 9.35 -9.11 -19.76
C VAL A 60 9.61 -8.94 -21.27
N THR A 61 8.82 -9.60 -22.12
CA THR A 61 8.93 -9.46 -23.58
C THR A 61 8.69 -8.01 -24.00
N PHE A 62 7.65 -7.38 -23.48
CA PHE A 62 7.35 -5.97 -23.75
C PHE A 62 8.53 -5.07 -23.33
N ALA A 63 9.06 -5.30 -22.15
CA ALA A 63 10.16 -4.50 -21.61
C ALA A 63 11.43 -4.61 -22.47
N LYS A 64 11.69 -5.82 -23.01
CA LYS A 64 12.82 -6.03 -23.94
C LYS A 64 12.58 -5.33 -25.27
N GLU A 65 11.40 -5.50 -25.86
CA GLU A 65 11.04 -4.92 -27.15
C GLU A 65 11.08 -3.39 -27.13
N LYS A 66 10.61 -2.79 -26.05
CA LYS A 66 10.57 -1.34 -25.89
C LYS A 66 11.85 -0.78 -25.29
N GLU A 67 12.83 -1.61 -24.98
CA GLU A 67 14.10 -1.19 -24.40
C GLU A 67 13.89 -0.40 -23.11
N ILE A 68 13.07 -0.95 -22.21
CA ILE A 68 12.78 -0.34 -20.91
C ILE A 68 14.03 -0.29 -20.05
N ASP A 69 14.34 0.88 -19.53
CA ASP A 69 15.51 1.13 -18.66
C ASP A 69 15.21 0.85 -17.20
N LEU A 70 13.97 1.02 -16.77
CA LEU A 70 13.55 0.85 -15.40
C LEU A 70 12.10 0.38 -15.32
N ALA A 71 11.87 -0.73 -14.63
CA ALA A 71 10.53 -1.22 -14.30
C ALA A 71 10.23 -0.92 -12.83
N ILE A 72 9.04 -0.39 -12.53
CA ILE A 72 8.57 -0.12 -11.17
C ILE A 72 7.33 -0.98 -10.93
N VAL A 73 7.40 -1.87 -9.94
CA VAL A 73 6.28 -2.76 -9.61
C VAL A 73 5.59 -2.24 -8.36
N GLY A 74 4.34 -1.80 -8.51
CA GLY A 74 3.59 -1.15 -7.43
C GLY A 74 2.70 -2.07 -6.60
N MET A 75 2.45 -3.30 -7.04
CA MET A 75 1.47 -4.21 -6.43
C MET A 75 2.12 -5.39 -5.72
N ASP A 76 1.40 -5.96 -4.76
CA ASP A 76 1.85 -7.10 -3.96
C ASP A 76 1.94 -8.44 -4.75
N ASP A 77 0.87 -8.83 -5.46
CA ASP A 77 0.83 -10.13 -6.14
C ASP A 77 2.03 -10.39 -7.06
N PRO A 78 2.39 -9.49 -7.99
CA PRO A 78 3.54 -9.75 -8.84
C PRO A 78 4.87 -9.73 -8.08
N LEU A 79 5.00 -8.95 -7.01
CA LEU A 79 6.20 -8.94 -6.19
C LEU A 79 6.39 -10.27 -5.47
N VAL A 80 5.35 -10.77 -4.82
CA VAL A 80 5.36 -12.06 -4.14
C VAL A 80 5.56 -13.20 -5.14
N GLY A 81 5.03 -13.05 -6.36
CA GLY A 81 5.17 -14.02 -7.44
C GLY A 81 6.53 -14.06 -8.11
N GLY A 82 7.41 -13.06 -7.88
CA GLY A 82 8.77 -13.06 -8.39
C GLY A 82 9.00 -12.26 -9.67
N LEU A 83 8.16 -11.28 -9.98
CA LEU A 83 8.31 -10.48 -11.20
C LEU A 83 9.66 -9.73 -11.24
N ILE A 84 10.15 -9.25 -10.12
CA ILE A 84 11.46 -8.58 -10.08
C ILE A 84 12.57 -9.53 -10.52
N ASP A 85 12.53 -10.77 -10.04
CA ASP A 85 13.51 -11.80 -10.43
C ASP A 85 13.48 -12.03 -11.95
N GLU A 86 12.29 -12.06 -12.55
CA GLU A 86 12.14 -12.26 -13.99
C GLU A 86 12.68 -11.07 -14.78
N PHE A 87 12.47 -9.84 -14.34
CA PHE A 87 13.07 -8.69 -14.98
C PHE A 87 14.59 -8.70 -14.87
N GLU A 88 15.14 -9.03 -13.72
CA GLU A 88 16.59 -9.09 -13.50
C GLU A 88 17.25 -10.15 -14.37
N LYS A 89 16.64 -11.33 -14.50
CA LYS A 89 17.12 -12.41 -15.42
C LYS A 89 17.20 -11.91 -16.85
N ALA A 90 16.33 -11.01 -17.24
CA ALA A 90 16.29 -10.43 -18.58
C ALA A 90 17.20 -9.22 -18.75
N GLY A 91 17.95 -8.85 -17.71
CA GLY A 91 18.85 -7.69 -17.75
C GLY A 91 18.15 -6.36 -17.62
N ILE A 92 16.91 -6.34 -17.10
CA ILE A 92 16.11 -5.13 -16.93
C ILE A 92 16.19 -4.70 -15.47
N ARG A 93 16.59 -3.45 -15.22
CA ARG A 93 16.58 -2.87 -13.88
C ARG A 93 15.15 -2.74 -13.41
N ALA A 94 14.87 -3.19 -12.18
CA ALA A 94 13.53 -3.19 -11.63
C ALA A 94 13.53 -2.77 -10.16
N PHE A 95 12.53 -2.02 -9.78
CA PHE A 95 12.36 -1.54 -8.41
C PHE A 95 11.27 -2.33 -7.69
N GLY A 96 11.64 -2.95 -6.61
CA GLY A 96 10.82 -3.77 -5.75
C GLY A 96 11.64 -4.90 -5.16
N PRO A 97 11.15 -5.57 -4.12
CA PRO A 97 11.85 -6.72 -3.56
C PRO A 97 11.79 -7.93 -4.48
N ARG A 98 12.87 -8.70 -4.49
CA ARG A 98 12.90 -10.03 -5.09
C ARG A 98 11.94 -10.94 -4.35
N LYS A 99 11.57 -12.06 -4.96
CA LYS A 99 10.65 -13.04 -4.37
C LYS A 99 11.06 -13.45 -2.97
N ASN A 100 12.35 -13.71 -2.75
CA ASN A 100 12.87 -14.15 -1.46
C ASN A 100 12.71 -13.08 -0.35
N ALA A 101 12.66 -11.81 -0.71
CA ALA A 101 12.45 -10.71 0.23
C ALA A 101 10.97 -10.30 0.34
N ALA A 102 10.20 -10.45 -0.75
CA ALA A 102 8.77 -10.16 -0.77
C ALA A 102 7.96 -11.05 0.18
N ILE A 103 8.53 -12.14 0.65
CA ILE A 103 7.94 -13.00 1.68
C ILE A 103 7.60 -12.22 2.96
N LEU A 104 8.26 -11.10 3.19
CA LEU A 104 7.95 -10.21 4.33
C LEU A 104 6.47 -9.82 4.34
N GLU A 105 5.87 -9.65 3.17
CA GLU A 105 4.42 -9.46 3.02
C GLU A 105 3.72 -10.77 2.67
N GLY A 106 4.35 -11.61 1.88
CA GLY A 106 3.74 -12.85 1.35
C GLY A 106 3.45 -13.91 2.41
N SER A 107 4.12 -13.87 3.55
CA SER A 107 3.90 -14.78 4.67
C SER A 107 3.89 -14.04 6.00
N LYS A 108 2.73 -14.01 6.63
CA LYS A 108 2.56 -13.41 7.97
C LYS A 108 3.30 -14.23 9.03
N ALA A 109 3.32 -15.55 8.90
CA ALA A 109 4.07 -16.43 9.79
C ALA A 109 5.57 -16.11 9.73
N PHE A 110 6.11 -15.95 8.52
CA PHE A 110 7.50 -15.56 8.34
C PHE A 110 7.81 -14.23 9.03
N SER A 111 6.99 -13.20 8.79
CA SER A 111 7.26 -11.88 9.37
C SER A 111 7.16 -11.87 10.89
N LYS A 112 6.22 -12.63 11.47
CA LYS A 112 6.10 -12.77 12.93
C LYS A 112 7.32 -13.49 13.51
N ASP A 113 7.76 -14.58 12.89
CA ASP A 113 8.95 -15.32 13.33
C ASP A 113 10.21 -14.45 13.21
N LEU A 114 10.31 -13.65 12.16
CA LEU A 114 11.41 -12.69 11.97
C LEU A 114 11.46 -11.68 13.13
N MET A 115 10.31 -11.09 13.45
CA MET A 115 10.21 -10.09 14.51
C MET A 115 10.56 -10.70 15.87
N LYS A 116 10.12 -11.92 16.14
CA LYS A 116 10.45 -12.63 17.38
C LYS A 116 11.96 -12.90 17.46
N LYS A 117 12.55 -13.42 16.38
CA LYS A 117 13.97 -13.79 16.34
C LYS A 117 14.89 -12.58 16.54
N TYR A 118 14.54 -11.44 16.00
CA TYR A 118 15.37 -10.23 16.03
C TYR A 118 14.87 -9.18 17.02
N ASP A 119 13.94 -9.55 17.88
CA ASP A 119 13.42 -8.70 18.96
C ASP A 119 12.84 -7.37 18.45
N ILE A 120 12.00 -7.46 17.44
CA ILE A 120 11.24 -6.31 16.89
C ILE A 120 9.86 -6.31 17.55
N PRO A 121 9.42 -5.21 18.16
CA PRO A 121 8.14 -5.17 18.89
C PRO A 121 6.94 -5.49 18.00
N THR A 122 6.15 -6.48 18.39
CA THR A 122 4.90 -6.88 17.74
C THR A 122 4.00 -7.60 18.72
N ALA A 123 2.76 -7.89 18.34
CA ALA A 123 1.82 -8.66 19.16
C ALA A 123 2.33 -10.10 19.40
N ALA A 124 2.04 -10.64 20.55
CA ALA A 124 2.26 -12.05 20.83
C ALA A 124 1.45 -12.91 19.85
N TYR A 125 2.00 -14.04 19.42
CA TYR A 125 1.40 -14.84 18.36
C TYR A 125 1.78 -16.31 18.46
N GLU A 126 1.04 -17.17 17.75
CA GLU A 126 1.37 -18.57 17.48
C GLU A 126 0.97 -18.92 16.05
N ASN A 127 1.76 -19.76 15.40
CA ASN A 127 1.51 -20.24 14.04
C ASN A 127 0.94 -21.67 14.09
N PHE A 128 -0.05 -21.96 13.23
CA PHE A 128 -0.66 -23.27 13.14
C PHE A 128 -0.80 -23.75 11.69
N ASP A 129 -0.33 -24.96 11.43
CA ASP A 129 -0.56 -25.65 10.14
C ASP A 129 -1.69 -26.68 10.25
N ASN A 130 -2.21 -26.92 11.45
CA ASN A 130 -3.19 -27.94 11.75
C ASN A 130 -4.35 -27.31 12.52
N ALA A 131 -5.57 -27.52 12.00
CA ALA A 131 -6.77 -26.92 12.58
C ALA A 131 -7.07 -27.42 14.00
N ASP A 132 -6.82 -28.70 14.26
CA ASP A 132 -7.08 -29.27 15.60
C ASP A 132 -6.16 -28.67 16.66
N GLU A 133 -4.91 -28.44 16.32
CA GLU A 133 -3.95 -27.78 17.22
C GLU A 133 -4.35 -26.32 17.49
N ALA A 134 -4.83 -25.63 16.46
CA ALA A 134 -5.32 -24.25 16.60
C ALA A 134 -6.55 -24.19 17.50
N LEU A 135 -7.49 -25.12 17.33
CA LEU A 135 -8.69 -25.20 18.16
C LEU A 135 -8.34 -25.51 19.64
N ALA A 136 -7.38 -26.38 19.88
CA ALA A 136 -6.92 -26.69 21.24
C ALA A 136 -6.28 -25.45 21.91
N TYR A 137 -5.47 -24.70 21.17
CA TYR A 137 -4.85 -23.47 21.67
C TYR A 137 -5.92 -22.44 22.05
N LEU A 138 -6.98 -22.30 21.24
CA LEU A 138 -8.04 -21.31 21.48
C LEU A 138 -8.86 -21.58 22.75
N GLU A 139 -8.91 -22.83 23.23
CA GLU A 139 -9.62 -23.15 24.48
C GLU A 139 -9.05 -22.40 25.70
N THR A 140 -7.76 -22.06 25.67
CA THR A 140 -7.08 -21.34 26.76
C THR A 140 -6.69 -19.92 26.41
N ALA A 141 -7.07 -19.44 25.22
CA ALA A 141 -6.70 -18.10 24.75
C ALA A 141 -7.56 -17.03 25.43
N LYS A 142 -7.01 -15.82 25.46
CA LYS A 142 -7.74 -14.62 25.90
C LYS A 142 -8.39 -13.92 24.68
N PHE A 143 -9.58 -13.39 24.89
CA PHE A 143 -10.33 -12.71 23.85
C PHE A 143 -10.43 -11.20 24.13
N PRO A 144 -10.51 -10.33 23.11
CA PRO A 144 -10.52 -10.67 21.68
C PRO A 144 -9.17 -11.20 21.18
N ILE A 145 -9.22 -11.93 20.06
CA ILE A 145 -8.04 -12.50 19.41
C ILE A 145 -8.13 -12.28 17.90
N VAL A 146 -6.99 -12.30 17.20
CA VAL A 146 -6.94 -12.10 15.75
C VAL A 146 -6.44 -13.37 15.07
N LEU A 147 -7.19 -13.82 14.06
CA LEU A 147 -6.81 -14.94 13.20
C LEU A 147 -6.42 -14.37 11.84
N LYS A 148 -5.26 -14.76 11.33
CA LYS A 148 -4.76 -14.32 10.03
C LYS A 148 -4.40 -15.52 9.15
N ALA A 149 -4.96 -15.57 7.94
CA ALA A 149 -4.45 -16.46 6.90
C ALA A 149 -3.03 -16.02 6.56
N ASP A 150 -2.11 -16.96 6.36
CA ASP A 150 -0.69 -16.68 6.18
C ASP A 150 -0.39 -15.85 4.92
N GLY A 151 -1.02 -16.21 3.80
CA GLY A 151 -0.77 -15.58 2.51
C GLY A 151 -1.51 -14.25 2.32
N LEU A 152 -1.45 -13.72 1.10
CA LEU A 152 -2.02 -12.40 0.77
C LEU A 152 -3.53 -12.33 0.93
N ALA A 153 -4.27 -13.38 0.55
CA ALA A 153 -5.73 -13.50 0.71
C ALA A 153 -6.54 -12.27 0.26
N LEU A 154 -6.02 -11.52 -0.71
CA LEU A 154 -6.61 -10.27 -1.22
C LEU A 154 -6.86 -9.24 -0.10
N GLY A 155 -6.05 -9.28 0.96
CA GLY A 155 -6.22 -8.39 2.12
C GLY A 155 -7.39 -8.74 3.03
N LYS A 156 -8.07 -9.88 2.82
CA LYS A 156 -9.30 -10.25 3.53
C LYS A 156 -9.13 -11.35 4.57
N GLY A 157 -7.96 -11.94 4.65
CA GLY A 157 -7.69 -13.10 5.53
C GLY A 157 -7.45 -12.74 7.00
N VAL A 158 -8.00 -11.65 7.51
CA VAL A 158 -7.85 -11.19 8.89
C VAL A 158 -9.20 -11.16 9.58
N LEU A 159 -9.35 -11.95 10.65
CA LEU A 159 -10.59 -12.05 11.42
C LEU A 159 -10.36 -11.68 12.87
N ILE A 160 -11.08 -10.68 13.36
CA ILE A 160 -11.08 -10.31 14.78
C ILE A 160 -12.20 -11.08 15.45
N CYS A 161 -11.85 -11.93 16.44
CA CYS A 161 -12.78 -12.79 17.12
C CYS A 161 -12.93 -12.36 18.59
N ASN A 162 -14.14 -12.02 18.99
CA ASN A 162 -14.44 -11.55 20.33
C ASN A 162 -14.76 -12.68 21.30
N THR A 163 -15.14 -13.85 20.78
CA THR A 163 -15.52 -15.00 21.57
C THR A 163 -14.86 -16.27 21.03
N LEU A 164 -14.81 -17.30 21.88
CA LEU A 164 -14.30 -18.62 21.47
C LEU A 164 -15.11 -19.18 20.28
N GLU A 165 -16.42 -18.98 20.29
CA GLU A 165 -17.31 -19.47 19.20
C GLU A 165 -16.96 -18.81 17.87
N GLU A 166 -16.74 -17.49 17.87
CA GLU A 166 -16.31 -16.76 16.67
C GLU A 166 -14.96 -17.27 16.18
N ALA A 167 -14.02 -17.52 17.11
CA ALA A 167 -12.69 -18.01 16.78
C ALA A 167 -12.74 -19.43 16.18
N LYS A 168 -13.56 -20.32 16.73
CA LYS A 168 -13.77 -21.67 16.17
C LYS A 168 -14.32 -21.61 14.75
N ALA A 169 -15.29 -20.73 14.51
CA ALA A 169 -15.84 -20.51 13.17
C ALA A 169 -14.77 -19.96 12.22
N GLY A 170 -13.91 -19.06 12.71
CA GLY A 170 -12.80 -18.50 11.95
C GLY A 170 -11.76 -19.55 11.54
N VAL A 171 -11.40 -20.46 12.43
CA VAL A 171 -10.48 -21.57 12.12
C VAL A 171 -11.07 -22.44 11.00
N LYS A 172 -12.36 -22.77 11.12
CA LYS A 172 -13.06 -23.55 10.10
C LYS A 172 -13.01 -22.85 8.74
N GLU A 173 -13.35 -21.56 8.71
CA GLU A 173 -13.37 -20.74 7.49
C GLU A 173 -12.00 -20.68 6.82
N ILE A 174 -10.95 -20.41 7.58
CA ILE A 174 -9.59 -20.23 7.06
C ILE A 174 -8.95 -21.57 6.69
N MET A 175 -8.93 -22.52 7.62
CA MET A 175 -8.12 -23.74 7.51
C MET A 175 -8.86 -24.94 6.93
N LEU A 176 -10.16 -25.09 7.20
CA LEU A 176 -10.95 -26.23 6.77
C LEU A 176 -11.73 -25.95 5.49
N ASP A 177 -12.50 -24.88 5.45
CA ASP A 177 -13.31 -24.52 4.28
C ASP A 177 -12.45 -23.88 3.17
N LYS A 178 -11.21 -23.48 3.51
CA LYS A 178 -10.26 -22.86 2.57
C LYS A 178 -10.85 -21.65 1.85
N LYS A 179 -11.60 -20.81 2.55
CA LYS A 179 -12.18 -19.58 1.99
C LYS A 179 -11.15 -18.70 1.28
N PHE A 180 -9.91 -18.70 1.77
CA PHE A 180 -8.79 -17.95 1.20
C PHE A 180 -7.78 -18.83 0.45
N GLY A 181 -8.22 -20.04 0.03
CA GLY A 181 -7.39 -20.99 -0.71
C GLY A 181 -6.15 -21.43 0.06
N ALA A 182 -5.04 -21.58 -0.64
CA ALA A 182 -3.77 -22.01 -0.06
C ALA A 182 -3.21 -21.00 0.98
N SER A 183 -3.64 -19.73 0.94
CA SER A 183 -3.26 -18.75 1.96
C SER A 183 -3.67 -19.15 3.37
N GLY A 184 -4.71 -20.00 3.52
CA GLY A 184 -5.18 -20.53 4.78
C GLY A 184 -4.53 -21.85 5.22
N ASN A 185 -3.54 -22.35 4.49
CA ASN A 185 -2.83 -23.59 4.88
C ASN A 185 -2.07 -23.40 6.20
N THR A 186 -1.56 -22.22 6.43
CA THR A 186 -1.00 -21.80 7.72
C THR A 186 -1.82 -20.63 8.23
N MET A 187 -2.07 -20.62 9.52
CA MET A 187 -2.82 -19.54 10.18
C MET A 187 -2.00 -18.99 11.34
N VAL A 188 -2.00 -17.68 11.46
CA VAL A 188 -1.38 -16.97 12.60
C VAL A 188 -2.48 -16.55 13.55
N VAL A 189 -2.31 -16.88 14.83
CA VAL A 189 -3.19 -16.43 15.92
C VAL A 189 -2.44 -15.37 16.69
N GLU A 190 -2.99 -14.16 16.76
CA GLU A 190 -2.34 -13.02 17.41
C GLU A 190 -3.18 -12.45 18.55
N GLU A 191 -2.48 -11.94 19.55
CA GLU A 191 -3.07 -11.06 20.56
C GLU A 191 -3.68 -9.83 19.87
N PHE A 192 -4.86 -9.43 20.31
CA PHE A 192 -5.50 -8.22 19.82
C PHE A 192 -4.83 -7.00 20.47
N MET A 193 -4.26 -6.14 19.63
CA MET A 193 -3.65 -4.87 20.08
C MET A 193 -4.66 -3.74 19.98
N THR A 194 -4.62 -2.85 20.96
CA THR A 194 -5.41 -1.62 20.96
C THR A 194 -4.48 -0.42 20.92
N GLY A 195 -4.98 0.65 20.32
CA GLY A 195 -4.21 1.86 20.13
C GLY A 195 -4.59 2.54 18.84
N ARG A 196 -3.71 3.39 18.35
CA ARG A 196 -3.92 4.12 17.11
C ARG A 196 -3.01 3.58 16.02
N GLU A 197 -3.59 3.25 14.88
CA GLU A 197 -2.82 2.78 13.72
C GLU A 197 -2.18 3.94 12.97
N VAL A 198 -0.92 3.77 12.59
CA VAL A 198 -0.18 4.73 11.77
C VAL A 198 0.60 3.95 10.72
N SER A 199 0.69 4.50 9.52
CA SER A 199 1.43 3.92 8.41
C SER A 199 2.71 4.70 8.14
N VAL A 200 3.83 4.00 7.97
CA VAL A 200 5.10 4.61 7.57
C VAL A 200 5.66 3.81 6.39
N LEU A 201 5.75 4.46 5.24
CA LEU A 201 6.40 3.91 4.06
C LEU A 201 7.89 4.24 4.11
N SER A 202 8.73 3.36 3.59
CA SER A 202 10.16 3.58 3.59
C SER A 202 10.82 3.08 2.31
N PHE A 203 11.87 3.78 1.88
CA PHE A 203 12.78 3.31 0.84
C PHE A 203 13.88 2.48 1.49
N VAL A 204 14.26 1.38 0.85
CA VAL A 204 15.27 0.43 1.37
C VAL A 204 16.18 -0.01 0.23
N ASP A 205 17.49 0.01 0.48
CA ASP A 205 18.51 -0.39 -0.50
C ASP A 205 19.27 -1.66 -0.11
N GLY A 206 18.74 -2.42 0.83
CA GLY A 206 19.39 -3.61 1.39
C GLY A 206 20.17 -3.34 2.68
N LYS A 207 20.66 -2.14 2.88
CA LYS A 207 21.46 -1.73 4.05
C LYS A 207 20.86 -0.52 4.75
N THR A 208 20.50 0.49 3.99
CA THR A 208 19.96 1.76 4.47
C THR A 208 18.46 1.79 4.31
N ILE A 209 17.78 2.36 5.28
CA ILE A 209 16.36 2.65 5.21
C ILE A 209 16.13 4.15 5.42
N LYS A 210 15.29 4.73 4.57
CA LYS A 210 14.87 6.13 4.67
C LYS A 210 13.35 6.18 4.71
N THR A 211 12.81 6.60 5.85
CA THR A 211 11.35 6.67 6.02
C THR A 211 10.78 7.92 5.35
N MET A 212 9.59 7.75 4.80
CA MET A 212 8.78 8.86 4.28
C MET A 212 7.96 9.46 5.43
N THR A 213 7.27 10.56 5.15
CA THR A 213 6.31 11.13 6.09
C THR A 213 5.21 10.12 6.43
N SER A 214 4.72 10.18 7.67
CA SER A 214 3.69 9.24 8.14
C SER A 214 2.34 9.50 7.47
N ALA A 215 1.48 8.49 7.53
CA ALA A 215 0.10 8.58 7.05
C ALA A 215 -0.83 7.80 7.98
N GLN A 216 -2.11 8.06 7.87
CA GLN A 216 -3.13 7.36 8.64
C GLN A 216 -4.32 7.07 7.74
N ASP A 217 -4.70 5.79 7.66
CA ASP A 217 -5.75 5.30 6.78
C ASP A 217 -7.03 4.97 7.54
N HIS A 218 -8.13 4.77 6.79
CA HIS A 218 -9.45 4.43 7.28
C HIS A 218 -9.94 3.19 6.55
N LYS A 219 -9.89 2.02 7.22
CA LYS A 219 -10.13 0.72 6.59
C LYS A 219 -11.60 0.33 6.47
N ARG A 220 -12.47 0.85 7.34
CA ARG A 220 -13.89 0.49 7.32
C ARG A 220 -14.64 1.21 6.22
N ALA A 221 -15.64 0.52 5.65
CA ALA A 221 -16.39 1.06 4.51
C ALA A 221 -17.29 2.24 4.84
N LYS A 222 -17.80 2.30 6.08
CA LYS A 222 -18.85 3.27 6.48
C LYS A 222 -18.37 4.27 7.52
N ASP A 223 -19.06 5.40 7.58
CA ASP A 223 -18.83 6.43 8.60
C ASP A 223 -18.85 5.84 10.02
N GLY A 224 -18.08 6.44 10.91
CA GLY A 224 -17.97 5.99 12.29
C GLY A 224 -17.19 4.70 12.46
N ASP A 225 -16.33 4.36 11.49
CA ASP A 225 -15.58 3.11 11.48
C ASP A 225 -16.47 1.88 11.55
N GLN A 226 -17.55 1.90 10.79
CA GLN A 226 -18.53 0.82 10.72
C GLN A 226 -18.42 0.11 9.38
N GLY A 227 -19.08 -1.05 9.29
CA GLY A 227 -19.13 -1.84 8.07
C GLY A 227 -17.93 -2.75 7.89
N LEU A 228 -17.78 -3.27 6.68
CA LEU A 228 -16.73 -4.22 6.34
C LEU A 228 -15.36 -3.53 6.16
N ASN A 229 -14.31 -4.30 6.38
CA ASN A 229 -12.96 -3.86 6.05
C ASN A 229 -12.80 -3.73 4.53
N THR A 230 -12.01 -2.74 4.12
CA THR A 230 -11.73 -2.43 2.72
C THR A 230 -10.22 -2.27 2.51
N GLY A 231 -9.83 -1.93 1.28
CA GLY A 231 -8.45 -1.55 0.98
C GLY A 231 -8.06 -0.17 1.51
N GLY A 232 -9.05 0.62 2.00
CA GLY A 232 -8.87 1.97 2.51
C GLY A 232 -9.84 2.93 1.86
N MET A 233 -10.53 3.72 2.68
CA MET A 233 -11.55 4.67 2.23
C MET A 233 -11.08 6.12 2.25
N GLY A 234 -9.86 6.33 2.68
CA GLY A 234 -9.26 7.66 2.75
C GLY A 234 -8.10 7.68 3.72
N THR A 235 -7.23 8.67 3.55
CA THR A 235 -6.00 8.77 4.33
C THR A 235 -5.57 10.22 4.46
N PHE A 236 -4.72 10.50 5.42
CA PHE A 236 -4.10 11.80 5.56
C PHE A 236 -2.63 11.68 5.96
N SER A 237 -1.86 12.71 5.72
CA SER A 237 -0.42 12.79 6.01
C SER A 237 -0.03 14.24 6.34
N PRO A 238 0.80 14.47 7.38
CA PRO A 238 1.33 13.48 8.32
C PRO A 238 0.32 13.12 9.41
N SER A 239 0.56 12.01 10.13
CA SER A 239 -0.23 11.69 11.32
C SER A 239 0.26 12.53 12.50
N PRO A 240 -0.62 13.28 13.20
CA PRO A 240 -0.22 14.05 14.38
C PRO A 240 0.14 13.16 15.57
N PHE A 241 -0.21 11.89 15.51
CA PHE A 241 0.09 10.91 16.56
C PHE A 241 1.47 10.26 16.38
N TYR A 242 2.06 10.41 15.20
CA TYR A 242 3.43 9.96 14.94
C TYR A 242 4.38 11.07 15.39
N THR A 243 4.64 11.09 16.69
CA THR A 243 5.44 12.13 17.33
C THR A 243 6.94 11.87 17.12
N LYS A 244 7.76 12.85 17.51
CA LYS A 244 9.22 12.71 17.49
C LYS A 244 9.67 11.53 18.35
N GLU A 245 9.04 11.30 19.50
CA GLU A 245 9.37 10.19 20.40
C GLU A 245 9.02 8.84 19.75
N VAL A 246 7.88 8.75 19.07
CA VAL A 246 7.50 7.56 18.33
C VAL A 246 8.50 7.29 17.20
N ASP A 247 8.88 8.32 16.46
CA ASP A 247 9.86 8.21 15.39
C ASP A 247 11.22 7.72 15.90
N GLU A 248 11.72 8.32 16.98
CA GLU A 248 12.98 7.93 17.58
C GLU A 248 12.97 6.47 18.05
N PHE A 249 11.88 6.05 18.69
CA PHE A 249 11.71 4.66 19.14
C PHE A 249 11.74 3.70 17.96
N CYS A 250 10.98 3.99 16.91
CA CYS A 250 10.89 3.12 15.73
C CYS A 250 12.20 3.07 14.95
N ARG A 251 12.94 4.17 14.86
CA ARG A 251 14.29 4.18 14.25
C ARG A 251 15.22 3.24 15.00
N LYS A 252 15.17 3.25 16.31
CA LYS A 252 16.05 2.43 17.16
C LYS A 252 15.65 0.95 17.19
N TYR A 253 14.35 0.66 17.28
CA TYR A 253 13.89 -0.69 17.59
C TYR A 253 13.13 -1.40 16.47
N VAL A 254 12.76 -0.69 15.40
CA VAL A 254 11.90 -1.25 14.34
C VAL A 254 12.53 -1.18 12.95
N TYR A 255 12.83 0.00 12.44
CA TYR A 255 13.14 0.18 11.02
C TYR A 255 14.46 -0.46 10.59
N GLN A 256 15.56 -0.05 11.16
CA GLN A 256 16.87 -0.60 10.79
C GLN A 256 16.98 -2.06 11.17
N LYS A 257 16.41 -2.45 12.30
CA LYS A 257 16.37 -3.86 12.72
C LYS A 257 15.70 -4.76 11.70
N THR A 258 14.62 -4.29 11.07
CA THR A 258 13.94 -5.06 10.03
C THR A 258 14.83 -5.27 8.81
N VAL A 259 15.48 -4.22 8.35
CA VAL A 259 16.40 -4.29 7.20
C VAL A 259 17.57 -5.23 7.50
N ASP A 260 18.18 -5.09 8.67
CA ASP A 260 19.30 -5.93 9.12
C ASP A 260 18.88 -7.39 9.28
N ALA A 261 17.68 -7.63 9.81
CA ALA A 261 17.13 -8.98 9.98
C ALA A 261 16.94 -9.68 8.62
N MET A 262 16.38 -8.97 7.65
CA MET A 262 16.19 -9.52 6.29
C MET A 262 17.54 -9.87 5.65
N ALA A 263 18.54 -9.01 5.79
CA ALA A 263 19.88 -9.27 5.28
C ALA A 263 20.51 -10.49 5.97
N ALA A 264 20.35 -10.60 7.30
CA ALA A 264 20.89 -11.72 8.09
C ALA A 264 20.25 -13.06 7.69
N GLU A 265 19.00 -13.04 7.22
CA GLU A 265 18.30 -14.24 6.72
C GLU A 265 18.64 -14.57 5.26
N GLY A 266 19.57 -13.83 4.65
CA GLY A 266 19.92 -14.03 3.24
C GLY A 266 18.84 -13.52 2.27
N ARG A 267 18.00 -12.60 2.73
CA ARG A 267 16.85 -12.05 2.00
C ARG A 267 16.95 -10.54 1.89
N GLU A 268 18.06 -10.06 1.36
CA GLU A 268 18.30 -8.62 1.18
C GLU A 268 17.07 -7.95 0.55
N PHE A 269 16.56 -6.92 1.22
CA PHE A 269 15.38 -6.21 0.76
C PHE A 269 15.76 -4.89 0.07
N LYS A 270 15.37 -4.75 -1.20
CA LYS A 270 15.46 -3.49 -1.94
C LYS A 270 14.07 -3.14 -2.45
N GLY A 271 13.57 -1.96 -2.13
CA GLY A 271 12.23 -1.55 -2.51
C GLY A 271 11.56 -0.74 -1.42
N ILE A 272 10.25 -0.88 -1.32
CA ILE A 272 9.46 -0.21 -0.30
C ILE A 272 9.08 -1.20 0.80
N ILE A 273 9.35 -0.84 2.05
CA ILE A 273 8.71 -1.49 3.19
C ILE A 273 7.65 -0.52 3.75
N PHE A 274 6.43 -1.02 3.82
CA PHE A 274 5.32 -0.35 4.47
C PHE A 274 5.21 -0.93 5.88
N PHE A 275 5.38 -0.08 6.89
CA PHE A 275 5.20 -0.45 8.29
C PHE A 275 3.80 -0.04 8.73
N GLY A 276 2.93 -1.02 9.01
CA GLY A 276 1.70 -0.78 9.74
C GLY A 276 2.02 -0.83 11.23
N LEU A 277 1.90 0.30 11.91
CA LEU A 277 2.23 0.43 13.32
C LEU A 277 0.97 0.58 14.16
N MET A 278 0.97 -0.04 15.33
CA MET A 278 -0.02 0.22 16.38
C MET A 278 0.67 0.97 17.51
N LEU A 279 0.19 2.17 17.81
CA LEU A 279 0.70 2.96 18.94
C LEU A 279 -0.05 2.55 20.18
N THR A 280 0.52 1.59 20.93
CA THR A 280 -0.10 1.00 22.13
C THR A 280 0.34 1.76 23.39
N GLU A 281 -0.29 1.44 24.52
CA GLU A 281 0.11 1.98 25.83
C GLU A 281 1.57 1.58 26.18
N ASP A 282 2.01 0.44 25.70
CA ASP A 282 3.38 -0.08 25.93
C ASP A 282 4.38 0.39 24.86
N GLY A 283 3.98 1.32 24.02
CA GLY A 283 4.79 1.85 22.93
C GLY A 283 4.40 1.33 21.55
N PRO A 284 5.11 1.79 20.51
CA PRO A 284 4.84 1.35 19.15
C PRO A 284 5.14 -0.14 18.94
N LYS A 285 4.26 -0.81 18.23
CA LYS A 285 4.44 -2.21 17.81
C LYS A 285 4.11 -2.36 16.34
N VAL A 286 4.81 -3.26 15.65
CA VAL A 286 4.50 -3.56 14.25
C VAL A 286 3.22 -4.40 14.21
N LEU A 287 2.21 -3.87 13.54
CA LEU A 287 0.96 -4.59 13.27
C LEU A 287 1.14 -5.51 12.08
N GLU A 288 1.74 -5.00 11.01
CA GLU A 288 2.00 -5.75 9.79
C GLU A 288 3.09 -5.08 8.95
N TYR A 289 3.66 -5.87 8.04
CA TYR A 289 4.52 -5.37 6.96
C TYR A 289 3.83 -5.52 5.62
N ASN A 290 4.08 -4.57 4.71
CA ASN A 290 3.81 -4.78 3.30
C ASN A 290 5.08 -4.43 2.52
N ALA A 291 5.30 -5.11 1.40
CA ALA A 291 6.54 -5.02 0.62
C ALA A 291 6.39 -4.12 -0.62
N ARG A 292 5.54 -3.10 -0.52
CA ARG A 292 5.18 -2.22 -1.64
C ARG A 292 4.61 -0.91 -1.10
N PHE A 293 4.40 0.06 -2.02
CA PHE A 293 3.66 1.27 -1.68
C PHE A 293 2.25 0.94 -1.19
N GLY A 294 1.75 1.73 -0.24
CA GLY A 294 0.37 1.63 0.22
C GLY A 294 -0.62 2.30 -0.73
N ASP A 295 -1.84 1.82 -0.75
CA ASP A 295 -2.96 2.40 -1.49
C ASP A 295 -4.18 2.48 -0.53
N PRO A 296 -4.59 3.67 -0.04
CA PRO A 296 -4.35 4.99 -0.62
C PRO A 296 -3.20 5.82 -0.01
N GLU A 297 -2.33 5.28 0.81
CA GLU A 297 -1.28 6.07 1.49
C GLU A 297 -0.35 6.79 0.50
N ALA A 298 0.01 6.16 -0.62
CA ALA A 298 0.84 6.78 -1.65
C ALA A 298 0.24 8.09 -2.18
N GLN A 299 -1.09 8.18 -2.23
CA GLN A 299 -1.81 9.33 -2.75
C GLN A 299 -1.69 10.59 -1.87
N VAL A 300 -1.27 10.46 -0.61
CA VAL A 300 -1.02 11.61 0.27
C VAL A 300 0.46 11.80 0.58
N VAL A 301 1.28 10.76 0.45
CA VAL A 301 2.70 10.81 0.77
C VAL A 301 3.50 11.30 -0.42
N LEU A 302 3.32 10.69 -1.59
CA LEU A 302 4.09 11.01 -2.79
C LEU A 302 3.91 12.45 -3.29
N PRO A 303 2.70 13.04 -3.29
CA PRO A 303 2.56 14.44 -3.70
C PRO A 303 3.29 15.44 -2.81
N ARG A 304 3.67 15.04 -1.61
CA ARG A 304 4.41 15.89 -0.66
C ARG A 304 5.92 15.69 -0.72
N MET A 305 6.41 14.73 -1.50
CA MET A 305 7.84 14.46 -1.63
C MET A 305 8.51 15.54 -2.52
N LYS A 306 9.62 16.08 -2.05
CA LYS A 306 10.39 17.11 -2.79
C LYS A 306 11.38 16.50 -3.77
N ASN A 307 11.89 15.30 -3.49
CA ASN A 307 12.88 14.63 -4.33
C ASN A 307 12.27 14.17 -5.66
N ASP A 308 13.13 14.03 -6.66
CA ASP A 308 12.79 13.27 -7.87
C ASP A 308 12.70 11.78 -7.49
N LEU A 309 11.53 11.19 -7.67
CA LEU A 309 11.31 9.79 -7.31
C LEU A 309 12.26 8.84 -8.04
N ILE A 310 12.61 9.14 -9.29
CA ILE A 310 13.54 8.32 -10.07
C ILE A 310 14.92 8.29 -9.40
N ASP A 311 15.41 9.42 -8.90
CA ASP A 311 16.70 9.49 -8.21
C ASP A 311 16.72 8.58 -6.98
N VAL A 312 15.64 8.59 -6.20
CA VAL A 312 15.54 7.78 -4.99
C VAL A 312 15.45 6.29 -5.34
N ILE A 313 14.66 5.94 -6.36
CA ILE A 313 14.52 4.57 -6.83
C ILE A 313 15.86 4.02 -7.34
N GLU A 314 16.57 4.80 -8.14
CA GLU A 314 17.89 4.39 -8.63
C GLU A 314 18.88 4.20 -7.48
N ALA A 315 18.85 5.08 -6.47
CA ALA A 315 19.68 4.93 -5.28
C ALA A 315 19.38 3.63 -4.52
N CYS A 316 18.11 3.24 -4.45
CA CYS A 316 17.73 1.96 -3.83
C CYS A 316 18.31 0.78 -4.60
N ILE A 317 18.20 0.79 -5.92
CA ILE A 317 18.72 -0.30 -6.77
C ILE A 317 20.25 -0.36 -6.68
N ASP A 318 20.91 0.78 -6.69
CA ASP A 318 22.36 0.87 -6.72
C ASP A 318 23.04 0.77 -5.34
N GLY A 319 22.27 0.73 -4.25
CA GLY A 319 22.82 0.65 -2.90
C GLY A 319 23.43 1.94 -2.38
N THR A 320 22.97 3.09 -2.89
CA THR A 320 23.48 4.43 -2.55
C THR A 320 22.46 5.32 -1.85
N LEU A 321 21.44 4.69 -1.23
CA LEU A 321 20.36 5.42 -0.55
C LEU A 321 20.87 6.30 0.59
N ASP A 322 21.99 5.92 1.21
CA ASP A 322 22.65 6.72 2.26
C ASP A 322 23.05 8.12 1.80
N GLN A 323 23.25 8.32 0.49
CA GLN A 323 23.62 9.59 -0.10
C GLN A 323 22.41 10.48 -0.44
N VAL A 324 21.19 9.97 -0.30
CA VAL A 324 19.96 10.70 -0.61
C VAL A 324 19.50 11.50 0.60
N ASP A 325 19.28 12.79 0.41
CA ASP A 325 18.62 13.63 1.41
C ASP A 325 17.11 13.66 1.11
N LEU A 326 16.39 12.72 1.71
CA LEU A 326 14.96 12.57 1.48
C LEU A 326 14.18 13.67 2.19
N GLN A 327 13.45 14.48 1.44
CA GLN A 327 12.71 15.63 1.97
C GLN A 327 11.25 15.63 1.54
N PHE A 328 10.40 16.09 2.45
CA PHE A 328 8.97 16.26 2.24
C PHE A 328 8.57 17.70 2.50
N GLU A 329 7.49 18.15 1.87
CA GLU A 329 6.93 19.47 2.09
C GLU A 329 6.42 19.60 3.53
N ASP A 330 6.56 20.81 4.11
CA ASP A 330 6.03 21.11 5.44
C ASP A 330 4.58 21.57 5.32
N ASN A 331 3.72 20.68 4.90
CA ASN A 331 2.29 20.90 4.74
C ASN A 331 1.55 19.61 5.07
N ALA A 332 0.30 19.50 4.64
CA ALA A 332 -0.51 18.31 4.84
C ALA A 332 -1.24 17.94 3.54
N ALA A 333 -1.67 16.68 3.47
CA ALA A 333 -2.52 16.18 2.39
C ALA A 333 -3.58 15.24 2.95
N VAL A 334 -4.76 15.28 2.35
CA VAL A 334 -5.88 14.39 2.67
C VAL A 334 -6.40 13.80 1.37
N CYS A 335 -6.64 12.49 1.35
CA CYS A 335 -7.23 11.78 0.23
C CYS A 335 -8.56 11.16 0.68
N VAL A 336 -9.63 11.47 -0.04
CA VAL A 336 -10.94 10.85 0.15
C VAL A 336 -11.18 9.91 -1.03
N VAL A 337 -11.43 8.64 -0.74
CA VAL A 337 -11.72 7.65 -1.79
C VAL A 337 -13.18 7.75 -2.20
N LEU A 338 -13.41 7.90 -3.51
CA LEU A 338 -14.74 7.80 -4.11
C LEU A 338 -14.89 6.37 -4.60
N ALA A 339 -15.83 5.65 -4.02
CA ALA A 339 -16.09 4.25 -4.31
C ALA A 339 -17.44 4.06 -5.04
N SER A 340 -17.61 2.89 -5.64
CA SER A 340 -18.90 2.44 -6.15
C SER A 340 -19.75 1.97 -4.98
N ASP A 341 -20.98 2.45 -4.86
CA ASP A 341 -21.89 2.04 -3.78
C ASP A 341 -22.09 0.53 -3.79
N GLY A 342 -21.95 -0.08 -2.63
CA GLY A 342 -21.94 -1.53 -2.45
C GLY A 342 -20.54 -2.11 -2.21
N TYR A 343 -19.49 -1.37 -2.54
CA TYR A 343 -18.12 -1.77 -2.24
C TYR A 343 -17.94 -2.01 -0.72
N PRO A 344 -17.30 -3.07 -0.22
CA PRO A 344 -16.45 -4.02 -0.95
C PRO A 344 -17.16 -5.31 -1.43
N VAL A 345 -18.46 -5.37 -1.45
CA VAL A 345 -19.22 -6.61 -1.76
C VAL A 345 -19.60 -6.68 -3.24
N ALA A 346 -20.62 -5.93 -3.64
CA ALA A 346 -21.14 -5.95 -5.01
C ALA A 346 -21.53 -4.53 -5.43
N TYR A 347 -21.22 -4.19 -6.67
CA TYR A 347 -21.47 -2.85 -7.19
C TYR A 347 -21.56 -2.87 -8.72
N GLU A 348 -22.24 -1.87 -9.27
CA GLU A 348 -22.36 -1.65 -10.70
C GLU A 348 -21.10 -0.98 -11.24
N LYS A 349 -20.68 -1.38 -12.44
CA LYS A 349 -19.54 -0.81 -13.18
C LYS A 349 -20.02 -0.19 -14.49
N GLY A 350 -19.14 0.57 -15.12
CA GLY A 350 -19.42 1.16 -16.44
C GLY A 350 -20.21 2.45 -16.37
N LEU A 351 -20.32 3.07 -15.20
CA LEU A 351 -21.07 4.31 -15.04
C LEU A 351 -20.21 5.52 -15.44
N PRO A 352 -20.76 6.46 -16.24
CA PRO A 352 -20.01 7.65 -16.65
C PRO A 352 -19.56 8.51 -15.49
N ILE A 353 -18.33 9.01 -15.60
CA ILE A 353 -17.72 9.93 -14.63
C ILE A 353 -17.58 11.30 -15.29
N THR A 354 -18.08 12.35 -14.64
CA THR A 354 -17.97 13.73 -15.11
C THR A 354 -17.28 14.60 -14.06
N GLY A 355 -16.74 15.75 -14.50
CA GLY A 355 -16.14 16.74 -13.61
C GLY A 355 -14.64 16.57 -13.39
N LEU A 356 -14.01 15.59 -14.01
CA LEU A 356 -12.58 15.32 -13.82
C LEU A 356 -11.69 16.48 -14.28
N ASP A 357 -12.09 17.25 -15.27
CA ASP A 357 -11.33 18.37 -15.80
C ASP A 357 -11.15 19.52 -14.79
N GLU A 358 -11.99 19.58 -13.78
CA GLU A 358 -11.91 20.63 -12.77
C GLU A 358 -10.57 20.59 -12.00
N PHE A 359 -10.02 19.42 -11.78
CA PHE A 359 -8.77 19.27 -11.04
C PHE A 359 -7.59 19.97 -11.70
N LYS A 360 -7.57 20.06 -13.01
CA LYS A 360 -6.49 20.72 -13.76
C LYS A 360 -6.47 22.24 -13.57
N LYS A 361 -7.54 22.81 -13.06
CA LYS A 361 -7.69 24.26 -12.85
C LYS A 361 -7.19 24.70 -11.46
N HIS A 362 -6.85 23.76 -10.58
CA HIS A 362 -6.50 24.05 -9.20
C HIS A 362 -5.18 23.37 -8.81
N GLU A 363 -4.21 24.17 -8.41
CA GLU A 363 -2.94 23.68 -7.90
C GLU A 363 -3.15 23.06 -6.51
N GLY A 364 -2.46 21.95 -6.23
CA GLY A 364 -2.56 21.25 -4.95
C GLY A 364 -3.76 20.33 -4.82
N TYR A 365 -4.49 20.12 -5.93
CA TYR A 365 -5.61 19.19 -6.00
C TYR A 365 -5.31 18.10 -7.02
N TYR A 366 -5.58 16.87 -6.67
CA TYR A 366 -5.26 15.70 -7.49
C TYR A 366 -6.44 14.75 -7.52
N CYS A 367 -6.69 14.14 -8.67
CA CYS A 367 -7.65 13.05 -8.80
C CYS A 367 -6.90 11.82 -9.28
N PHE A 368 -6.54 10.94 -8.37
CA PHE A 368 -5.85 9.70 -8.70
C PHE A 368 -6.87 8.62 -9.05
N HIS A 369 -6.76 8.09 -10.26
CA HIS A 369 -7.67 7.06 -10.74
C HIS A 369 -7.27 5.68 -10.22
N ALA A 370 -8.26 4.90 -9.81
CA ALA A 370 -8.12 3.50 -9.47
C ALA A 370 -8.97 2.67 -10.45
N GLY A 371 -10.22 2.38 -10.10
CA GLY A 371 -11.10 1.62 -10.97
C GLY A 371 -11.78 2.48 -12.04
N THR A 372 -11.04 2.87 -13.06
CA THR A 372 -11.59 3.62 -14.22
C THR A 372 -11.10 2.99 -15.52
N LYS A 373 -11.89 3.18 -16.58
CA LYS A 373 -11.50 2.80 -17.94
C LYS A 373 -12.18 3.74 -18.94
N PHE A 374 -11.74 3.69 -20.19
CA PHE A 374 -12.41 4.36 -21.29
C PHE A 374 -13.53 3.48 -21.83
N ASP A 375 -14.65 4.11 -22.16
CA ASP A 375 -15.71 3.55 -22.97
C ASP A 375 -15.91 4.55 -24.11
N GLY A 376 -15.29 4.30 -25.25
CA GLY A 376 -15.14 5.30 -26.29
C GLY A 376 -14.33 6.48 -25.77
N ASP A 377 -14.88 7.68 -25.90
CA ASP A 377 -14.25 8.92 -25.40
C ASP A 377 -14.59 9.23 -23.94
N GLN A 378 -15.44 8.40 -23.33
CA GLN A 378 -15.94 8.63 -21.99
C GLN A 378 -15.16 7.81 -20.96
N ILE A 379 -14.90 8.39 -19.79
CA ILE A 379 -14.32 7.67 -18.66
C ILE A 379 -15.46 7.13 -17.82
N VAL A 380 -15.40 5.84 -17.51
CA VAL A 380 -16.42 5.14 -16.73
C VAL A 380 -15.82 4.43 -15.54
N THR A 381 -16.66 4.10 -14.55
CA THR A 381 -16.25 3.32 -13.39
C THR A 381 -15.91 1.88 -13.81
N ASN A 382 -14.90 1.30 -13.17
CA ASN A 382 -14.44 -0.07 -13.45
C ASN A 382 -13.87 -0.75 -12.21
N GLY A 383 -14.41 -0.44 -11.05
CA GLY A 383 -13.93 -1.04 -9.80
C GLY A 383 -14.68 -0.55 -8.59
N GLY A 384 -14.36 -1.11 -7.45
CA GLY A 384 -14.93 -0.72 -6.16
C GLY A 384 -14.42 0.63 -5.69
N ARG A 385 -13.11 0.78 -5.55
CA ARG A 385 -12.48 2.08 -5.35
C ARG A 385 -12.26 2.68 -6.74
N VAL A 386 -12.86 3.82 -6.99
CA VAL A 386 -12.87 4.42 -8.34
C VAL A 386 -11.83 5.53 -8.46
N LEU A 387 -11.83 6.46 -7.52
CA LEU A 387 -10.96 7.64 -7.54
C LEU A 387 -10.47 7.95 -6.12
N GLY A 388 -9.28 8.49 -6.03
CA GLY A 388 -8.77 9.09 -4.80
C GLY A 388 -8.65 10.61 -5.01
N VAL A 389 -9.47 11.37 -4.32
CA VAL A 389 -9.44 12.83 -4.39
C VAL A 389 -8.49 13.34 -3.30
N THR A 390 -7.35 13.86 -3.72
CA THR A 390 -6.31 14.36 -2.83
C THR A 390 -6.23 15.89 -2.91
N ALA A 391 -6.12 16.53 -1.76
CA ALA A 391 -5.83 17.95 -1.69
C ALA A 391 -4.78 18.23 -0.62
N LYS A 392 -3.93 19.21 -0.90
CA LYS A 392 -2.96 19.75 0.03
C LYS A 392 -3.54 20.94 0.78
N GLY A 393 -2.94 21.26 1.92
CA GLY A 393 -3.24 22.45 2.70
C GLY A 393 -2.09 22.72 3.66
N ALA A 394 -2.01 23.93 4.18
CA ALA A 394 -0.98 24.29 5.16
C ALA A 394 -1.11 23.45 6.44
N THR A 395 -2.34 23.07 6.78
CA THR A 395 -2.66 22.22 7.93
C THR A 395 -3.52 21.04 7.49
N LEU A 396 -3.62 20.02 8.36
CA LEU A 396 -4.49 18.88 8.11
C LEU A 396 -5.96 19.30 7.97
N LYS A 397 -6.42 20.25 8.78
CA LYS A 397 -7.80 20.75 8.72
C LYS A 397 -8.09 21.44 7.38
N GLU A 398 -7.16 22.25 6.90
CA GLU A 398 -7.28 22.87 5.57
C GLU A 398 -7.27 21.82 4.46
N ALA A 399 -6.31 20.89 4.49
CA ALA A 399 -6.21 19.84 3.50
C ALA A 399 -7.50 19.01 3.45
N ARG A 400 -8.07 18.68 4.60
CA ARG A 400 -9.34 17.95 4.70
C ARG A 400 -10.50 18.74 4.08
N ALA A 401 -10.64 20.01 4.43
CA ALA A 401 -11.68 20.87 3.86
C ALA A 401 -11.54 20.99 2.35
N ASN A 402 -10.31 21.16 1.86
CA ASN A 402 -10.02 21.23 0.44
C ASN A 402 -10.38 19.92 -0.29
N ALA A 403 -10.01 18.77 0.30
CA ALA A 403 -10.32 17.48 -0.31
C ALA A 403 -11.82 17.24 -0.43
N TYR A 404 -12.58 17.51 0.64
CA TYR A 404 -14.04 17.34 0.59
C TYR A 404 -14.71 18.30 -0.38
N LYS A 405 -14.23 19.52 -0.50
CA LYS A 405 -14.71 20.46 -1.53
C LYS A 405 -14.51 19.85 -2.92
N ALA A 406 -13.34 19.29 -3.18
CA ALA A 406 -13.03 18.73 -4.48
C ALA A 406 -13.81 17.44 -4.79
N THR A 407 -14.27 16.69 -3.78
CA THR A 407 -15.15 15.53 -4.03
C THR A 407 -16.45 15.91 -4.72
N GLU A 408 -16.90 17.14 -4.55
CA GLU A 408 -18.14 17.64 -5.17
C GLU A 408 -17.97 17.92 -6.67
N TRP A 409 -16.74 18.07 -7.15
CA TRP A 409 -16.48 18.33 -8.58
C TRP A 409 -16.76 17.11 -9.44
N VAL A 410 -16.63 15.91 -8.86
CA VAL A 410 -16.73 14.64 -9.59
C VAL A 410 -18.10 14.00 -9.36
N LYS A 411 -18.72 13.53 -10.44
CA LYS A 411 -20.05 12.90 -10.39
C LYS A 411 -20.07 11.59 -11.16
N PHE A 412 -20.63 10.58 -10.52
CA PHE A 412 -21.09 9.34 -11.15
C PHE A 412 -22.23 8.78 -10.28
N ASP A 413 -23.17 8.06 -10.89
CA ASP A 413 -24.48 7.78 -10.29
C ASP A 413 -24.44 7.05 -8.95
N ASN A 414 -23.50 6.11 -8.77
CA ASN A 414 -23.39 5.36 -7.52
C ASN A 414 -22.20 5.80 -6.66
N LYS A 415 -21.80 7.06 -6.77
CA LYS A 415 -20.71 7.60 -5.96
C LYS A 415 -20.98 7.45 -4.48
N TYR A 416 -20.03 6.81 -3.79
CA TYR A 416 -20.04 6.61 -2.35
C TYR A 416 -18.72 7.07 -1.76
N MET A 417 -18.79 7.70 -0.59
CA MET A 417 -17.58 8.07 0.17
C MET A 417 -17.92 8.16 1.66
N ARG A 418 -16.91 8.01 2.49
CA ARG A 418 -17.04 8.36 3.90
C ARG A 418 -16.97 9.87 4.07
N HIS A 419 -17.71 10.40 5.04
CA HIS A 419 -17.78 11.83 5.33
C HIS A 419 -16.91 12.22 6.54
N ASP A 420 -16.26 11.25 7.19
CA ASP A 420 -15.50 11.42 8.42
C ASP A 420 -14.00 11.16 8.26
N ILE A 421 -13.48 11.14 7.03
CA ILE A 421 -12.05 10.98 6.79
C ILE A 421 -11.30 12.10 7.49
N GLY A 422 -10.33 11.71 8.33
CA GLY A 422 -9.53 12.66 9.08
C GLY A 422 -10.18 13.15 10.38
N LYS A 423 -11.26 12.51 10.85
CA LYS A 423 -11.90 12.89 12.14
C LYS A 423 -10.89 12.89 13.28
N ALA A 424 -9.93 11.98 13.27
CA ALA A 424 -8.88 11.91 14.29
C ALA A 424 -8.04 13.19 14.38
N ILE A 425 -7.99 14.00 13.33
CA ILE A 425 -7.28 15.30 13.32
C ILE A 425 -7.83 16.22 14.42
N ASP A 426 -9.13 16.14 14.67
CA ASP A 426 -9.80 16.97 15.67
C ASP A 426 -9.48 16.52 17.11
N GLU A 427 -8.94 15.31 17.26
CA GLU A 427 -8.54 14.74 18.55
C GLU A 427 -7.08 15.04 18.91
N ALA A 428 -6.35 15.59 17.96
CA ALA A 428 -4.93 15.85 18.13
C ALA A 428 -4.65 17.18 18.85
#